data_fc614a4ce232bf8132d79569a2b625b6
#
_entry.id   fc614a4ce232bf8132d79569a2b625b6
#
_cell.length_a   1.000
_cell.length_b   1.000
_cell.length_c   1.000
_cell.angle_alpha   90.00
_cell.angle_beta   90.00
_cell.angle_gamma   90.00
#
_symmetry.space_group_name_H-M   'P 1'
#
loop_
_entity.id
_entity.type
_entity.pdbx_description
1 polymer ?
#
loop_
_entity_poly.entity_id
_entity_poly.type
_entity_poly.pdbx_seq_one_letter_code
_entity_poly.pdbx_strand_id
1 'polypeptide(L)'
;MAAYTTVDDAGSFFNTKLYTGTAAENVITGVGFSADFTWIKRRSSTGAHYAFDTVRGATKAIIPNDTDIEDTNAEFLKSWESDGFTLGTSGGPNGSYTYASWNWLGGTTSGITTN
;
A
#
# COMPACT_ATOMS: atom_id res chain seq x y z
N MET A 1 18.32 -25.78 -10.95
CA MET A 1 17.75 -25.06 -12.09
C MET A 1 18.31 -23.66 -12.15
N ALA A 2 18.78 -23.23 -13.29
CA ALA A 2 19.28 -21.87 -13.46
C ALA A 2 18.10 -20.88 -13.35
N ALA A 3 18.25 -19.87 -12.51
CA ALA A 3 17.30 -18.77 -12.47
C ALA A 3 17.47 -17.91 -13.73
N TYR A 4 16.38 -17.63 -14.42
CA TYR A 4 16.38 -16.76 -15.58
C TYR A 4 16.32 -15.28 -15.22
N THR A 5 15.99 -14.97 -13.96
CA THR A 5 15.93 -13.63 -13.42
C THR A 5 16.51 -13.62 -12.01
N THR A 6 16.86 -12.44 -11.52
CA THR A 6 17.30 -12.26 -10.12
C THR A 6 16.12 -12.28 -9.15
N VAL A 7 14.89 -12.33 -9.65
CA VAL A 7 13.67 -12.40 -8.84
C VAL A 7 13.15 -13.82 -8.90
N ASP A 8 13.47 -14.61 -7.88
CA ASP A 8 13.01 -16.00 -7.75
C ASP A 8 11.72 -16.11 -6.94
N ASP A 9 11.43 -15.12 -6.11
CA ASP A 9 10.27 -15.09 -5.23
C ASP A 9 9.50 -13.77 -5.42
N ALA A 10 8.40 -13.84 -6.17
CA ALA A 10 7.56 -12.70 -6.43
C ALA A 10 7.00 -12.07 -5.12
N GLY A 11 6.78 -12.88 -4.10
CA GLY A 11 6.30 -12.43 -2.80
C GLY A 11 7.26 -11.51 -2.04
N SER A 12 8.54 -11.47 -2.46
CA SER A 12 9.51 -10.53 -1.91
C SER A 12 9.39 -9.12 -2.50
N PHE A 13 8.61 -8.94 -3.57
CA PHE A 13 8.48 -7.67 -4.31
C PHE A 13 7.05 -7.23 -4.50
N PHE A 14 6.10 -8.14 -4.41
CA PHE A 14 4.67 -7.86 -4.49
C PHE A 14 3.93 -8.80 -3.55
N ASN A 15 3.00 -8.26 -2.77
CA ASN A 15 2.12 -9.09 -1.94
C ASN A 15 0.78 -8.40 -1.72
N THR A 16 -0.27 -9.20 -1.67
CA THR A 16 -1.62 -8.76 -1.32
C THR A 16 -1.89 -9.08 0.14
N LYS A 17 -2.40 -8.11 0.87
CA LYS A 17 -2.79 -8.31 2.27
C LYS A 17 -4.26 -7.97 2.47
N LEU A 18 -5.00 -8.90 3.04
CA LEU A 18 -6.37 -8.67 3.50
C LEU A 18 -6.34 -8.22 4.96
N TYR A 19 -7.18 -7.24 5.30
CA TYR A 19 -7.29 -6.79 6.68
C TYR A 19 -8.70 -6.30 7.00
N THR A 20 -8.99 -6.19 8.29
CA THR A 20 -10.21 -5.57 8.80
C THR A 20 -9.86 -4.18 9.32
N GLY A 21 -10.57 -3.18 8.86
CA GLY A 21 -10.44 -1.81 9.36
C GLY A 21 -11.01 -1.68 10.77
N THR A 22 -10.48 -0.76 11.54
CA THR A 22 -10.81 -0.59 12.95
C THR A 22 -11.37 0.80 13.29
N ALA A 23 -11.31 1.74 12.34
CA ALA A 23 -11.59 3.16 12.58
C ALA A 23 -10.71 3.77 13.70
N ALA A 24 -9.66 3.09 14.08
CA ALA A 24 -8.62 3.52 15.03
C ALA A 24 -7.27 3.22 14.41
N GLU A 25 -6.18 3.66 15.02
CA GLU A 25 -4.85 3.32 14.51
C GLU A 25 -4.73 1.80 14.34
N ASN A 26 -4.26 1.38 13.17
CA ASN A 26 -4.25 -0.01 12.76
C ASN A 26 -2.94 -0.35 12.06
N VAL A 27 -2.15 -1.21 12.67
CA VAL A 27 -0.88 -1.66 12.11
C VAL A 27 -1.13 -2.93 11.31
N ILE A 28 -0.90 -2.86 10.00
CA ILE A 28 -1.08 -3.99 9.08
C ILE A 28 0.29 -4.65 8.88
N THR A 29 0.37 -5.93 9.20
CA THR A 29 1.60 -6.74 9.10
C THR A 29 1.39 -7.91 8.15
N GLY A 30 2.48 -8.61 7.82
CA GLY A 30 2.43 -9.79 6.96
C GLY A 30 2.53 -9.47 5.48
N VAL A 31 2.94 -8.25 5.11
CA VAL A 31 3.26 -7.89 3.73
C VAL A 31 4.59 -8.49 3.30
N GLY A 32 5.55 -8.59 4.21
CA GLY A 32 6.87 -9.19 3.98
C GLY A 32 7.95 -8.19 3.58
N PHE A 33 7.61 -6.93 3.40
CA PHE A 33 8.55 -5.86 3.06
C PHE A 33 7.92 -4.49 3.35
N SER A 34 8.73 -3.44 3.31
CA SER A 34 8.25 -2.06 3.32
C SER A 34 7.91 -1.65 1.89
N ALA A 35 6.65 -1.47 1.58
CA ALA A 35 6.21 -1.18 0.22
C ALA A 35 6.58 0.24 -0.21
N ASP A 36 6.78 0.43 -1.51
CA ASP A 36 6.92 1.76 -2.14
C ASP A 36 5.61 2.24 -2.75
N PHE A 37 4.69 1.34 -3.04
CA PHE A 37 3.36 1.65 -3.54
C PHE A 37 2.34 0.73 -2.87
N THR A 38 1.25 1.30 -2.37
CA THR A 38 0.15 0.55 -1.73
C THR A 38 -1.18 1.04 -2.30
N TRP A 39 -1.97 0.11 -2.81
CA TRP A 39 -3.32 0.36 -3.31
C TRP A 39 -4.31 -0.34 -2.39
N ILE A 40 -5.25 0.39 -1.83
CA ILE A 40 -6.24 -0.12 -0.87
C ILE A 40 -7.65 -0.03 -1.45
N LYS A 41 -8.42 -1.11 -1.30
CA LYS A 41 -9.83 -1.14 -1.70
C LYS A 41 -10.68 -1.83 -0.65
N ARG A 42 -11.79 -1.19 -0.29
CA ARG A 42 -12.82 -1.80 0.56
C ARG A 42 -13.48 -2.97 -0.17
N ARG A 43 -13.67 -4.10 0.54
CA ARG A 43 -14.26 -5.33 0.00
C ARG A 43 -15.72 -5.51 0.38
N SER A 44 -16.09 -5.14 1.59
CA SER A 44 -17.41 -5.44 2.17
C SER A 44 -18.46 -4.34 1.92
N SER A 45 -18.09 -3.28 1.21
CA SER A 45 -18.98 -2.18 0.89
C SER A 45 -18.43 -1.38 -0.28
N THR A 46 -19.23 -0.50 -0.86
CA THR A 46 -18.75 0.49 -1.82
C THR A 46 -17.81 1.48 -1.15
N GLY A 47 -16.91 2.06 -1.89
CA GLY A 47 -15.97 3.06 -1.39
C GLY A 47 -14.88 3.36 -2.40
N ALA A 48 -14.23 4.49 -2.23
CA ALA A 48 -13.13 4.91 -3.07
C ALA A 48 -11.93 3.95 -2.99
N HIS A 49 -11.13 3.94 -4.04
CA HIS A 49 -9.81 3.33 -4.03
C HIS A 49 -8.79 4.34 -3.49
N TYR A 50 -7.80 3.88 -2.75
CA TYR A 50 -6.76 4.73 -2.18
C TYR A 50 -5.41 4.24 -2.65
N ALA A 51 -4.67 5.09 -3.36
CA ALA A 51 -3.32 4.78 -3.83
C ALA A 51 -2.31 5.71 -3.14
N PHE A 52 -1.31 5.10 -2.53
CA PHE A 52 -0.23 5.78 -1.80
C PHE A 52 1.12 5.34 -2.36
N ASP A 53 2.09 6.22 -2.36
CA ASP A 53 3.47 5.88 -2.74
C ASP A 53 4.49 6.70 -1.94
N THR A 54 5.70 6.18 -1.87
CA THR A 54 6.79 6.80 -1.09
C THR A 54 7.35 8.06 -1.74
N VAL A 55 7.11 8.27 -3.04
CA VAL A 55 7.58 9.46 -3.76
C VAL A 55 6.78 10.69 -3.36
N ARG A 56 5.45 10.57 -3.34
CA ARG A 56 4.57 11.65 -2.86
C ARG A 56 4.57 11.74 -1.33
N GLY A 57 4.83 10.63 -0.66
CA GLY A 57 4.85 10.52 0.79
C GLY A 57 3.59 9.89 1.36
N ALA A 58 3.70 9.37 2.56
CA ALA A 58 2.56 8.89 3.33
C ALA A 58 1.54 10.02 3.53
N THR A 59 0.32 9.70 3.87
CA THR A 59 -0.80 10.62 4.08
C THR A 59 -1.39 11.27 2.82
N LYS A 60 -0.78 11.06 1.66
CA LYS A 60 -1.19 11.66 0.38
C LYS A 60 -1.80 10.60 -0.53
N ALA A 61 -3.11 10.66 -0.71
CA ALA A 61 -3.84 9.71 -1.52
C ALA A 61 -4.18 10.28 -2.89
N ILE A 62 -4.01 9.47 -3.92
CA ILE A 62 -4.73 9.63 -5.18
C ILE A 62 -5.89 8.64 -5.15
N ILE A 63 -7.04 9.05 -5.67
CA ILE A 63 -8.25 8.23 -5.74
C ILE A 63 -8.41 7.75 -7.20
N PRO A 64 -7.92 6.56 -7.56
CA PRO A 64 -7.85 6.14 -8.97
C PRO A 64 -9.20 6.01 -9.67
N ASN A 65 -10.28 5.88 -8.92
CA ASN A 65 -11.63 5.78 -9.46
C ASN A 65 -12.40 7.11 -9.41
N ASP A 66 -11.70 8.22 -9.23
CA ASP A 66 -12.27 9.55 -9.21
C ASP A 66 -11.38 10.52 -9.99
N THR A 67 -11.91 11.71 -10.26
CA THR A 67 -11.19 12.81 -10.94
C THR A 67 -10.67 13.86 -9.96
N ASP A 68 -10.84 13.64 -8.67
CA ASP A 68 -10.38 14.56 -7.64
C ASP A 68 -8.87 14.71 -7.63
N ILE A 69 -8.42 15.86 -7.16
CA ILE A 69 -6.99 16.13 -6.94
C ILE A 69 -6.47 15.29 -5.78
N GLU A 70 -5.15 15.27 -5.59
CA GLU A 70 -4.51 14.60 -4.46
C GLU A 70 -5.13 15.05 -3.13
N ASP A 71 -5.53 14.08 -2.32
CA ASP A 71 -6.08 14.31 -0.98
C ASP A 71 -5.01 14.04 0.08
N THR A 72 -4.86 14.96 1.02
CA THR A 72 -3.89 14.86 2.11
C THR A 72 -4.63 14.78 3.44
N ASN A 73 -4.42 13.67 4.14
CA ASN A 73 -5.02 13.46 5.46
C ASN A 73 -4.05 12.66 6.34
N ALA A 74 -3.66 13.25 7.46
CA ALA A 74 -2.72 12.64 8.41
C ALA A 74 -3.24 11.29 8.96
N GLU A 75 -4.53 11.04 8.86
CA GLU A 75 -5.17 9.81 9.34
C GLU A 75 -5.42 8.77 8.23
N PHE A 76 -4.86 8.96 7.06
CA PHE A 76 -4.80 7.95 6.00
C PHE A 76 -3.72 6.89 6.31
N LEU A 77 -2.90 6.52 5.35
CA LEU A 77 -1.70 5.71 5.59
C LEU A 77 -0.67 6.63 6.26
N LYS A 78 -0.29 6.33 7.49
CA LYS A 78 0.59 7.19 8.30
C LYS A 78 2.07 6.92 8.01
N SER A 79 2.42 5.65 7.84
CA SER A 79 3.80 5.23 7.59
C SER A 79 3.85 3.84 7.00
N TRP A 80 4.91 3.55 6.23
CA TRP A 80 5.26 2.19 5.86
C TRP A 80 6.21 1.62 6.92
N GLU A 81 5.98 0.35 7.27
CA GLU A 81 6.77 -0.38 8.24
C GLU A 81 7.56 -1.49 7.53
N SER A 82 8.51 -2.10 8.20
CA SER A 82 9.36 -3.16 7.62
C SER A 82 8.57 -4.37 7.10
N ASP A 83 7.36 -4.60 7.61
CA ASP A 83 6.50 -5.75 7.26
C ASP A 83 5.08 -5.33 6.87
N GLY A 84 4.86 -4.07 6.55
CA GLY A 84 3.54 -3.58 6.21
C GLY A 84 3.40 -2.06 6.32
N PHE A 85 2.32 -1.61 6.93
CA PHE A 85 2.03 -0.18 7.06
C PHE A 85 1.09 0.10 8.22
N THR A 86 1.11 1.35 8.67
CA THR A 86 0.22 1.85 9.74
C THR A 86 -0.83 2.77 9.14
N LEU A 87 -2.09 2.49 9.44
CA LEU A 87 -3.24 3.33 9.08
C LEU A 87 -3.70 4.14 10.29
N GLY A 88 -4.17 5.35 10.03
CA GLY A 88 -4.81 6.19 11.04
C GLY A 88 -6.31 5.95 11.16
N THR A 89 -7.02 6.92 11.69
CA THR A 89 -8.45 6.81 12.04
C THR A 89 -9.40 7.05 10.86
N SER A 90 -8.88 7.40 9.69
CA SER A 90 -9.74 7.73 8.54
C SER A 90 -10.59 6.55 8.10
N GLY A 91 -11.89 6.78 8.01
CA GLY A 91 -12.85 5.77 7.60
C GLY A 91 -12.75 5.34 6.13
N GLY A 92 -11.99 6.05 5.30
CA GLY A 92 -11.73 5.66 3.92
C GLY A 92 -10.97 4.35 3.83
N PRO A 93 -9.66 4.35 4.12
CA PRO A 93 -8.85 3.14 4.06
C PRO A 93 -8.94 2.27 5.32
N ASN A 94 -9.54 2.75 6.43
CA ASN A 94 -9.54 2.03 7.71
C ASN A 94 -10.86 2.15 8.49
N GLY A 95 -11.98 2.27 7.81
CA GLY A 95 -13.30 2.19 8.45
C GLY A 95 -13.63 0.76 8.92
N SER A 96 -14.78 0.58 9.56
CA SER A 96 -15.23 -0.73 10.08
C SER A 96 -15.70 -1.66 8.95
N TYR A 97 -14.81 -1.96 8.01
CA TYR A 97 -15.04 -2.81 6.83
C TYR A 97 -13.87 -3.74 6.59
N THR A 98 -14.02 -4.68 5.68
CA THR A 98 -12.91 -5.49 5.22
C THR A 98 -12.26 -4.89 3.96
N TYR A 99 -10.95 -5.05 3.84
CA TYR A 99 -10.14 -4.42 2.81
C TYR A 99 -9.18 -5.42 2.17
N ALA A 100 -8.74 -5.06 0.97
CA ALA A 100 -7.57 -5.64 0.34
C ALA A 100 -6.56 -4.52 0.09
N SER A 101 -5.30 -4.80 0.31
CA SER A 101 -4.19 -3.94 -0.11
C SER A 101 -3.28 -4.71 -1.06
N TRP A 102 -2.88 -4.06 -2.13
CA TRP A 102 -1.86 -4.54 -3.05
C TRP A 102 -0.62 -3.69 -2.81
N ASN A 103 0.51 -4.36 -2.59
CA ASN A 103 1.73 -3.73 -2.13
C ASN A 103 2.87 -4.10 -3.06
N TRP A 104 3.59 -3.11 -3.56
CA TRP A 104 4.75 -3.29 -4.44
C TRP A 104 6.00 -2.71 -3.80
N LEU A 105 7.07 -3.49 -3.82
CA LEU A 105 8.40 -3.00 -3.54
C LEU A 105 9.00 -2.51 -4.86
N GLY A 106 9.13 -1.21 -5.02
CA GLY A 106 9.82 -0.59 -6.13
C GLY A 106 11.32 -0.68 -5.87
N GLY A 107 11.95 -1.71 -6.37
CA GLY A 107 13.36 -1.92 -6.08
C GLY A 107 14.26 -0.82 -6.65
N THR A 108 15.34 -0.55 -5.94
CA THR A 108 16.52 -0.02 -6.58
C THR A 108 17.03 -1.09 -7.52
N THR A 109 16.83 -0.90 -8.78
CA THR A 109 17.46 -1.74 -9.80
C THR A 109 18.95 -1.39 -9.86
N SER A 110 19.72 -1.94 -8.92
CA SER A 110 21.16 -1.87 -9.03
C SER A 110 21.57 -2.62 -10.31
N GLY A 111 22.22 -1.94 -11.22
CA GLY A 111 22.61 -2.51 -12.51
C GLY A 111 21.82 -1.98 -13.72
N ILE A 112 20.75 -1.23 -13.54
CA ILE A 112 20.18 -0.43 -14.61
C ILE A 112 20.85 0.93 -14.60
N THR A 113 21.76 1.14 -15.51
CA THR A 113 22.24 2.49 -15.83
C THR A 113 21.08 3.24 -16.48
N THR A 114 20.52 4.18 -15.77
CA THR A 114 19.69 5.19 -16.41
C THR A 114 20.61 6.10 -17.23
N ASN A 115 20.52 5.97 -18.49
CA ASN A 115 21.13 6.94 -19.40
C ASN A 115 20.27 8.21 -19.45
#